data_c8b34f6c536a633df9a6881b8408f546
#
_entry.id   c8b34f6c536a633df9a6881b8408f546
#
_cell.length_a   1.000
_cell.length_b   1.000
_cell.length_c   1.000
_cell.angle_alpha   90.00
_cell.angle_beta   90.00
_cell.angle_gamma   90.00
#
_symmetry.space_group_name_H-M   'P 1'
#
loop_
_entity.id
_entity.type
_entity.pdbx_description
1 polymer ?
#
loop_
_entity_poly.entity_id
_entity_poly.type
_entity_poly.pdbx_seq_one_letter_code
_entity_poly.pdbx_strand_id
1 'polypeptide(L)'
;MYKRQVTWQKGDVVYDGNASAWGTDCFWAPEVYERDGRYYLFFSANWRHNPNGDLETFRIGVAVADSPSGPFSDLYDRPVFDPGYPVIDANVLWDDDGRVYLYYSRCCYKHPVESELSVWARDKGLFDEIEESWVYGVEMKPDFSGVIGEPVVLLTPPQSASDPQTGWESRSVTAGEVNRRWTEGSYAFKENGTYYMMYSANFYGGQHYAV
;
A
#
# COMPACT_ATOMS: atom_id res chain seq x y z
N MET A 1 -19.17 24.11 -5.31
CA MET A 1 -18.27 25.20 -4.84
C MET A 1 -17.09 24.52 -4.16
N TYR A 2 -15.93 24.53 -4.75
CA TYR A 2 -14.70 23.94 -4.17
C TYR A 2 -14.21 24.88 -3.08
N LYS A 3 -14.24 24.42 -1.83
CA LYS A 3 -13.56 25.11 -0.74
C LYS A 3 -12.07 24.81 -0.83
N ARG A 4 -11.31 25.76 -1.35
CA ARG A 4 -9.85 25.70 -1.28
C ARG A 4 -9.45 25.90 0.18
N GLN A 5 -8.75 24.94 0.75
CA GLN A 5 -8.00 25.19 1.98
C GLN A 5 -6.87 26.17 1.66
N VAL A 6 -6.92 27.34 2.26
CA VAL A 6 -5.93 28.39 2.00
C VAL A 6 -4.86 28.49 3.09
N THR A 7 -5.08 27.82 4.21
CA THR A 7 -4.15 27.82 5.35
C THR A 7 -4.06 26.45 5.98
N TRP A 8 -2.84 26.04 6.32
CA TRP A 8 -2.56 24.83 7.09
C TRP A 8 -1.85 25.22 8.38
N GLN A 9 -2.25 24.64 9.49
CA GLN A 9 -1.55 24.76 10.76
C GLN A 9 -0.89 23.42 11.06
N LYS A 10 0.43 23.43 11.31
CA LYS A 10 1.14 22.25 11.79
C LYS A 10 0.69 21.91 13.19
N GLY A 11 0.17 20.72 13.38
CA GLY A 11 -0.15 20.16 14.69
C GLY A 11 1.07 19.49 15.35
N ASP A 12 0.81 18.88 16.50
CA ASP A 12 1.79 18.06 17.21
C ASP A 12 2.01 16.71 16.49
N VAL A 13 3.08 16.02 16.88
CA VAL A 13 3.34 14.65 16.43
C VAL A 13 2.32 13.72 17.09
N VAL A 14 1.52 13.05 16.28
CA VAL A 14 0.45 12.17 16.77
C VAL A 14 0.90 10.73 16.98
N TYR A 15 1.94 10.30 16.27
CA TYR A 15 2.58 8.99 16.40
C TYR A 15 4.09 9.14 16.28
N ASP A 16 4.84 8.64 17.24
CA ASP A 16 6.30 8.61 17.21
C ASP A 16 6.81 7.23 16.80
N GLY A 17 7.31 7.10 15.57
CA GLY A 17 7.85 5.86 15.05
C GLY A 17 9.04 5.31 15.84
N ASN A 18 9.78 6.16 16.59
CA ASN A 18 10.85 5.69 17.47
C ASN A 18 10.34 4.85 18.65
N ALA A 19 9.07 5.03 19.02
CA ALA A 19 8.41 4.24 20.06
C ALA A 19 7.77 2.95 19.54
N SER A 20 7.84 2.70 18.22
CA SER A 20 7.25 1.49 17.65
C SER A 20 7.90 0.22 18.18
N ALA A 21 7.06 -0.74 18.56
CA ALA A 21 7.49 -2.04 19.03
C ALA A 21 8.04 -2.92 17.90
N TRP A 22 7.56 -2.72 16.65
CA TRP A 22 7.86 -3.57 15.51
C TRP A 22 8.54 -2.86 14.34
N GLY A 23 8.18 -1.59 14.06
CA GLY A 23 8.73 -0.79 12.98
C GLY A 23 10.10 -0.22 13.32
N THR A 24 10.93 0.00 12.31
CA THR A 24 12.26 0.61 12.51
C THR A 24 12.37 1.97 11.86
N ASP A 25 11.91 2.11 10.61
CA ASP A 25 12.02 3.32 9.81
C ASP A 25 11.01 3.31 8.64
N CYS A 26 11.08 4.34 7.79
CA CYS A 26 10.23 4.46 6.61
C CYS A 26 8.75 4.33 6.93
N PHE A 27 8.25 5.12 7.90
CA PHE A 27 6.84 5.17 8.23
C PHE A 27 6.09 5.94 7.14
N TRP A 28 5.39 5.20 6.26
CA TRP A 28 4.76 5.73 5.04
C TRP A 28 3.26 5.53 5.01
N ALA A 29 2.61 6.30 4.12
CA ALA A 29 1.21 6.17 3.73
C ALA A 29 0.24 5.97 4.91
N PRO A 30 0.22 6.90 5.88
CA PRO A 30 -0.68 6.77 7.03
C PRO A 30 -2.11 7.09 6.64
N GLU A 31 -3.06 6.25 7.09
CA GLU A 31 -4.49 6.53 7.04
C GLU A 31 -5.12 6.38 8.42
N VAL A 32 -6.01 7.32 8.78
CA VAL A 32 -6.70 7.32 10.08
C VAL A 32 -8.18 7.07 9.89
N TYR A 33 -8.72 6.16 10.69
CA TYR A 33 -10.13 5.80 10.71
C TYR A 33 -10.70 5.94 12.11
N GLU A 34 -11.92 6.46 12.21
CA GLU A 34 -12.69 6.45 13.45
C GLU A 34 -13.63 5.25 13.45
N ARG A 35 -13.61 4.47 14.53
CA ARG A 35 -14.54 3.37 14.73
C ARG A 35 -14.87 3.20 16.22
N ASP A 36 -16.16 3.23 16.53
CA ASP A 36 -16.68 3.00 17.88
C ASP A 36 -16.02 3.92 18.94
N GLY A 37 -15.78 5.20 18.57
CA GLY A 37 -15.18 6.21 19.44
C GLY A 37 -13.67 6.08 19.63
N ARG A 38 -13.01 5.21 18.87
CA ARG A 38 -11.55 5.08 18.83
C ARG A 38 -11.01 5.41 17.45
N TYR A 39 -9.76 5.80 17.39
CA TYR A 39 -9.06 6.18 16.16
C TYR A 39 -7.95 5.16 15.87
N TYR A 40 -7.93 4.65 14.66
CA TYR A 40 -6.97 3.66 14.19
C TYR A 40 -6.14 4.24 13.07
N LEU A 41 -4.83 4.26 13.27
CA LEU A 41 -3.84 4.71 12.31
C LEU A 41 -3.18 3.49 11.67
N PHE A 42 -3.46 3.24 10.39
CA PHE A 42 -2.76 2.25 9.60
C PHE A 42 -1.58 2.90 8.90
N PHE A 43 -0.47 2.22 8.83
CA PHE A 43 0.76 2.73 8.22
C PHE A 43 1.66 1.59 7.76
N SER A 44 2.60 1.92 6.87
CA SER A 44 3.67 1.01 6.44
C SER A 44 4.97 1.39 7.12
N ALA A 45 5.77 0.40 7.51
CA ALA A 45 7.13 0.62 8.01
C ALA A 45 8.01 -0.61 7.74
N ASN A 46 9.33 -0.41 7.72
CA ASN A 46 10.26 -1.52 7.72
C ASN A 46 10.13 -2.31 9.03
N TRP A 47 10.01 -3.63 8.90
CA TRP A 47 9.85 -4.53 10.02
C TRP A 47 11.20 -4.86 10.66
N ARG A 48 11.28 -4.75 11.98
CA ARG A 48 12.46 -5.08 12.79
C ARG A 48 12.93 -6.52 12.62
N HIS A 49 11.98 -7.45 12.40
CA HIS A 49 12.28 -8.84 12.13
C HIS A 49 12.69 -9.02 10.67
N ASN A 50 13.98 -9.09 10.41
CA ASN A 50 14.58 -9.19 9.09
C ASN A 50 15.60 -10.33 9.04
N PRO A 51 15.15 -11.60 8.98
CA PRO A 51 16.03 -12.75 9.06
C PRO A 51 16.97 -12.87 7.85
N ASN A 52 16.62 -12.30 6.72
CA ASN A 52 17.38 -12.39 5.47
C ASN A 52 18.34 -11.21 5.26
N GLY A 53 18.23 -10.16 6.10
CA GLY A 53 19.00 -8.93 5.89
C GLY A 53 18.57 -8.14 4.65
N ASP A 54 17.29 -8.22 4.26
CA ASP A 54 16.73 -7.49 3.14
C ASP A 54 16.77 -5.98 3.41
N LEU A 55 16.96 -5.18 2.37
CA LEU A 55 16.99 -3.72 2.50
C LEU A 55 15.59 -3.14 2.76
N GLU A 56 14.56 -3.83 2.32
CA GLU A 56 13.18 -3.41 2.41
C GLU A 56 12.34 -4.55 2.96
N THR A 57 11.85 -4.34 4.18
CA THR A 57 11.06 -5.33 4.92
C THR A 57 9.68 -4.77 5.27
N PHE A 58 9.15 -3.91 4.42
CA PHE A 58 7.89 -3.23 4.64
C PHE A 58 6.76 -4.17 5.04
N ARG A 59 6.07 -3.81 6.11
CA ARG A 59 4.82 -4.43 6.55
C ARG A 59 3.84 -3.32 6.95
N ILE A 60 2.58 -3.71 7.08
CA ILE A 60 1.50 -2.83 7.53
C ILE A 60 1.26 -3.05 9.01
N GLY A 61 1.20 -1.96 9.76
CA GLY A 61 0.84 -1.92 11.16
C GLY A 61 -0.38 -1.08 11.44
N VAL A 62 -0.85 -1.20 12.67
CA VAL A 62 -1.95 -0.40 13.19
C VAL A 62 -1.62 0.14 14.57
N ALA A 63 -1.83 1.44 14.75
CA ALA A 63 -1.77 2.11 16.04
C ALA A 63 -3.16 2.65 16.40
N VAL A 64 -3.39 2.89 17.68
CA VAL A 64 -4.70 3.29 18.20
C VAL A 64 -4.57 4.45 19.17
N ALA A 65 -5.61 5.32 19.19
CA ALA A 65 -5.76 6.42 20.13
C ALA A 65 -7.24 6.64 20.48
N ASP A 66 -7.48 7.35 21.57
CA ASP A 66 -8.82 7.79 21.98
C ASP A 66 -9.18 9.17 21.39
N SER A 67 -8.27 9.77 20.63
CA SER A 67 -8.45 11.08 19.99
C SER A 67 -7.78 11.09 18.61
N PRO A 68 -8.34 11.82 17.62
CA PRO A 68 -7.69 11.96 16.31
C PRO A 68 -6.36 12.72 16.38
N SER A 69 -6.14 13.46 17.47
CA SER A 69 -4.87 14.16 17.74
C SER A 69 -3.86 13.29 18.47
N GLY A 70 -4.14 12.02 18.67
CA GLY A 70 -3.27 11.09 19.38
C GLY A 70 -3.18 11.32 20.89
N PRO A 71 -2.12 10.88 21.57
CA PRO A 71 -1.03 10.10 20.96
C PRO A 71 -1.48 8.69 20.55
N PHE A 72 -1.06 8.28 19.37
CA PHE A 72 -1.25 6.90 18.92
C PHE A 72 -0.13 6.01 19.46
N SER A 73 -0.49 4.79 19.81
CA SER A 73 0.46 3.72 20.17
C SER A 73 0.15 2.45 19.39
N ASP A 74 1.16 1.64 19.12
CA ASP A 74 0.97 0.38 18.43
C ASP A 74 -0.12 -0.46 19.11
N LEU A 75 -1.07 -0.96 18.32
CA LEU A 75 -2.10 -1.85 18.83
C LEU A 75 -1.52 -3.24 19.12
N TYR A 76 -0.51 -3.64 18.34
CA TYR A 76 0.23 -4.89 18.47
C TYR A 76 1.72 -4.64 18.36
N ASP A 77 2.51 -5.51 18.96
CA ASP A 77 3.97 -5.52 18.89
C ASP A 77 4.53 -6.14 17.59
N ARG A 78 3.70 -6.25 16.57
CA ARG A 78 3.98 -6.88 15.28
C ARG A 78 3.12 -6.26 14.18
N PRO A 79 3.47 -6.49 12.90
CA PRO A 79 2.60 -6.15 11.77
C PRO A 79 1.25 -6.88 11.83
N VAL A 80 0.27 -6.35 11.09
CA VAL A 80 -1.07 -6.97 10.96
C VAL A 80 -0.98 -8.37 10.36
N PHE A 81 -0.13 -8.54 9.35
CA PHE A 81 0.17 -9.84 8.75
C PHE A 81 1.50 -9.82 8.01
N ASP A 82 2.02 -11.00 7.71
CA ASP A 82 3.22 -11.19 6.90
C ASP A 82 2.91 -12.09 5.69
N PRO A 83 2.76 -11.53 4.49
CA PRO A 83 2.53 -12.31 3.28
C PRO A 83 3.82 -12.90 2.67
N GLY A 84 4.98 -12.70 3.31
CA GLY A 84 6.29 -13.15 2.81
C GLY A 84 6.92 -12.22 1.77
N TYR A 85 6.34 -11.04 1.55
CA TYR A 85 6.87 -10.00 0.65
C TYR A 85 6.56 -8.60 1.19
N PRO A 86 7.27 -7.55 0.75
CA PRO A 86 7.02 -6.18 1.19
C PRO A 86 5.64 -5.67 0.78
N VAL A 87 4.95 -4.99 1.72
CA VAL A 87 3.62 -4.42 1.51
C VAL A 87 3.53 -3.01 2.08
N ILE A 88 2.88 -2.12 1.33
CA ILE A 88 2.68 -0.70 1.67
C ILE A 88 1.25 -0.24 1.36
N ASP A 89 0.93 1.00 1.66
CA ASP A 89 -0.29 1.71 1.26
C ASP A 89 -1.57 1.03 1.77
N ALA A 90 -1.66 0.87 3.07
CA ALA A 90 -2.83 0.28 3.69
C ALA A 90 -4.06 1.17 3.54
N ASN A 91 -5.13 0.64 2.96
CA ASN A 91 -6.45 1.23 2.97
C ASN A 91 -7.46 0.23 3.55
N VAL A 92 -8.35 0.68 4.44
CA VAL A 92 -9.30 -0.19 5.14
C VAL A 92 -10.73 0.19 4.82
N LEU A 93 -11.53 -0.80 4.42
CA LEU A 93 -12.96 -0.65 4.21
C LEU A 93 -13.74 -1.49 5.22
N TRP A 94 -14.62 -0.85 5.98
CA TRP A 94 -15.68 -1.53 6.72
C TRP A 94 -16.92 -1.64 5.83
N ASP A 95 -17.28 -2.85 5.49
CA ASP A 95 -18.46 -3.08 4.65
C ASP A 95 -19.76 -3.10 5.49
N ASP A 96 -20.89 -2.92 4.81
CA ASP A 96 -22.22 -2.88 5.42
C ASP A 96 -22.61 -4.21 6.09
N ASP A 97 -21.99 -5.30 5.71
CA ASP A 97 -22.20 -6.63 6.33
C ASP A 97 -21.35 -6.87 7.59
N GLY A 98 -20.57 -5.86 7.99
CA GLY A 98 -19.71 -5.89 9.18
C GLY A 98 -18.33 -6.50 8.96
N ARG A 99 -18.01 -6.97 7.75
CA ARG A 99 -16.65 -7.41 7.42
C ARG A 99 -15.71 -6.22 7.23
N VAL A 100 -14.44 -6.49 7.44
CA VAL A 100 -13.37 -5.49 7.28
C VAL A 100 -12.41 -5.99 6.22
N TYR A 101 -12.08 -5.13 5.27
CA TYR A 101 -11.15 -5.45 4.20
C TYR A 101 -9.94 -4.54 4.25
N LEU A 102 -8.77 -5.13 4.09
CA LEU A 102 -7.51 -4.43 3.87
C LEU A 102 -7.16 -4.50 2.39
N TYR A 103 -6.94 -3.34 1.80
CA TYR A 103 -6.33 -3.19 0.48
C TYR A 103 -4.91 -2.70 0.67
N TYR A 104 -3.99 -3.17 -0.16
CA TYR A 104 -2.59 -2.80 -0.03
C TYR A 104 -1.85 -2.97 -1.35
N SER A 105 -0.73 -2.26 -1.49
CA SER A 105 0.20 -2.42 -2.59
C SER A 105 1.29 -3.41 -2.22
N ARG A 106 1.57 -4.40 -3.08
CA ARG A 106 2.78 -5.19 -2.98
C ARG A 106 3.93 -4.33 -3.48
N CYS A 107 4.78 -3.90 -2.57
CA CYS A 107 5.97 -3.14 -2.92
C CYS A 107 6.98 -4.04 -3.61
N CYS A 108 7.40 -3.63 -4.79
CA CYS A 108 8.21 -4.49 -5.66
C CYS A 108 9.70 -4.12 -5.70
N TYR A 109 10.14 -3.15 -4.90
CA TYR A 109 11.56 -2.87 -4.78
C TYR A 109 12.33 -4.13 -4.40
N LYS A 110 13.22 -4.58 -5.27
CA LYS A 110 14.08 -5.75 -5.06
C LYS A 110 13.37 -7.08 -4.76
N HIS A 111 12.05 -7.09 -4.89
CA HIS A 111 11.22 -8.29 -4.75
C HIS A 111 10.25 -8.38 -5.94
N PRO A 112 10.76 -8.47 -7.17
CA PRO A 112 9.92 -8.35 -8.36
C PRO A 112 8.81 -9.40 -8.37
N VAL A 113 7.61 -8.95 -8.74
CA VAL A 113 6.56 -9.85 -9.17
C VAL A 113 6.85 -10.18 -10.62
N GLU A 114 7.07 -11.43 -10.94
CA GLU A 114 7.38 -11.82 -12.31
C GLU A 114 6.11 -12.02 -13.12
N SER A 115 5.72 -10.99 -13.88
CA SER A 115 4.73 -11.14 -14.94
C SER A 115 5.36 -11.76 -16.20
N GLU A 116 4.54 -12.30 -17.08
CA GLU A 116 4.98 -12.78 -18.40
C GLU A 116 5.72 -11.68 -19.18
N LEU A 117 5.22 -10.44 -19.07
CA LEU A 117 5.83 -9.30 -19.74
C LEU A 117 7.20 -8.94 -19.15
N SER A 118 7.38 -9.05 -17.84
CA SER A 118 8.67 -8.83 -17.18
C SER A 118 9.71 -9.87 -17.64
N VAL A 119 9.34 -11.13 -17.66
CA VAL A 119 10.20 -12.22 -18.17
C VAL A 119 10.56 -11.98 -19.62
N TRP A 120 9.56 -11.70 -20.47
CA TRP A 120 9.77 -11.43 -21.90
C TRP A 120 10.71 -10.24 -22.14
N ALA A 121 10.54 -9.13 -21.43
CA ALA A 121 11.36 -7.93 -21.61
C ALA A 121 12.82 -8.15 -21.15
N ARG A 122 13.02 -8.89 -20.07
CA ARG A 122 14.34 -9.30 -19.60
C ARG A 122 15.04 -10.23 -20.62
N ASP A 123 14.33 -11.22 -21.13
CA ASP A 123 14.86 -12.16 -22.12
C ASP A 123 15.23 -11.48 -23.45
N LYS A 124 14.58 -10.35 -23.76
CA LYS A 124 14.89 -9.50 -24.91
C LYS A 124 16.03 -8.52 -24.65
N GLY A 125 16.52 -8.42 -23.42
CA GLY A 125 17.55 -7.46 -23.03
C GLY A 125 17.08 -6.00 -23.14
N LEU A 126 15.78 -5.73 -22.94
CA LEU A 126 15.23 -4.37 -23.00
C LEU A 126 15.51 -3.60 -21.72
N PHE A 127 15.51 -4.30 -20.59
CA PHE A 127 15.78 -3.74 -19.27
C PHE A 127 16.50 -4.79 -18.43
N ASP A 128 17.39 -4.36 -17.56
CA ASP A 128 18.05 -5.23 -16.59
C ASP A 128 17.08 -5.66 -15.49
N GLU A 129 16.16 -4.77 -15.14
CA GLU A 129 15.15 -5.00 -14.10
C GLU A 129 13.80 -4.36 -14.47
N ILE A 130 12.71 -5.04 -14.14
CA ILE A 130 11.35 -4.50 -14.22
C ILE A 130 10.76 -4.59 -12.83
N GLU A 131 10.37 -3.43 -12.30
CA GLU A 131 9.64 -3.33 -11.05
C GLU A 131 8.15 -3.17 -11.33
N GLU A 132 7.35 -4.01 -10.71
CA GLU A 132 5.89 -3.92 -10.77
C GLU A 132 5.33 -3.82 -9.35
N SER A 133 4.34 -2.98 -9.15
CA SER A 133 3.54 -2.97 -7.93
C SER A 133 2.11 -3.37 -8.26
N TRP A 134 1.56 -4.30 -7.48
CA TRP A 134 0.23 -4.86 -7.66
C TRP A 134 -0.62 -4.55 -6.43
N VAL A 135 -1.90 -4.27 -6.65
CA VAL A 135 -2.85 -4.04 -5.55
C VAL A 135 -3.57 -5.34 -5.22
N TYR A 136 -3.60 -5.63 -3.92
CA TYR A 136 -4.27 -6.80 -3.34
C TYR A 136 -5.37 -6.37 -2.39
N GLY A 137 -6.32 -7.26 -2.16
CA GLY A 137 -7.31 -7.15 -1.11
C GLY A 137 -7.39 -8.44 -0.29
N VAL A 138 -7.65 -8.31 1.00
CA VAL A 138 -7.84 -9.45 1.91
C VAL A 138 -8.80 -9.06 3.02
N GLU A 139 -9.60 -10.01 3.49
CA GLU A 139 -10.45 -9.81 4.67
C GLU A 139 -9.60 -9.78 5.93
N MET A 140 -9.86 -8.83 6.82
CA MET A 140 -9.20 -8.70 8.12
C MET A 140 -10.08 -9.28 9.23
N LYS A 141 -9.44 -9.74 10.29
CA LYS A 141 -10.13 -9.98 11.55
C LYS A 141 -10.64 -8.66 12.12
N PRO A 142 -11.83 -8.64 12.73
CA PRO A 142 -12.43 -7.41 13.27
C PRO A 142 -11.57 -6.66 14.30
N ASP A 143 -10.68 -7.38 14.98
CA ASP A 143 -9.74 -6.83 15.96
C ASP A 143 -8.41 -6.40 15.34
N PHE A 144 -8.23 -6.53 14.02
CA PHE A 144 -7.00 -6.27 13.27
C PHE A 144 -5.81 -7.14 13.66
N SER A 145 -6.03 -8.26 14.35
CA SER A 145 -4.95 -9.15 14.78
C SER A 145 -4.36 -10.00 13.66
N GLY A 146 -4.89 -9.88 12.44
CA GLY A 146 -4.47 -10.63 11.27
C GLY A 146 -5.52 -10.62 10.17
N VAL A 147 -5.31 -11.44 9.15
CA VAL A 147 -6.19 -11.58 8.00
C VAL A 147 -6.95 -12.90 8.02
N ILE A 148 -8.00 -13.01 7.21
CA ILE A 148 -8.84 -14.18 7.01
C ILE A 148 -8.73 -14.62 5.55
N GLY A 149 -8.29 -15.84 5.32
CA GLY A 149 -8.06 -16.37 3.97
C GLY A 149 -6.78 -15.81 3.31
N GLU A 150 -6.72 -15.98 2.00
CA GLU A 150 -5.57 -15.57 1.18
C GLU A 150 -5.83 -14.25 0.47
N PRO A 151 -4.81 -13.38 0.31
CA PRO A 151 -4.95 -12.17 -0.48
C PRO A 151 -5.32 -12.44 -1.94
N VAL A 152 -6.18 -11.60 -2.49
CA VAL A 152 -6.61 -11.66 -3.89
C VAL A 152 -6.02 -10.47 -4.64
N VAL A 153 -5.47 -10.73 -5.82
CA VAL A 153 -5.00 -9.68 -6.74
C VAL A 153 -6.20 -8.93 -7.29
N LEU A 154 -6.19 -7.62 -7.21
CA LEU A 154 -7.26 -6.74 -7.68
C LEU A 154 -6.86 -5.91 -8.90
N LEU A 155 -5.65 -5.32 -8.86
CA LEU A 155 -5.13 -4.49 -9.93
C LEU A 155 -3.67 -4.85 -10.21
N THR A 156 -3.33 -4.86 -11.49
CA THR A 156 -1.98 -5.05 -11.97
C THR A 156 -1.72 -4.13 -13.16
N PRO A 157 -0.46 -3.73 -13.41
CA PRO A 157 -0.10 -3.24 -14.74
C PRO A 157 -0.28 -4.38 -15.77
N PRO A 158 -0.20 -4.11 -17.10
CA PRO A 158 -0.26 -5.15 -18.13
C PRO A 158 0.67 -6.31 -17.83
N GLN A 159 0.14 -7.53 -17.90
CA GLN A 159 0.84 -8.76 -17.49
C GLN A 159 1.51 -9.49 -18.65
N SER A 160 1.00 -9.32 -19.86
CA SER A 160 1.51 -9.96 -21.06
C SER A 160 1.67 -8.97 -22.22
N ALA A 161 2.46 -9.36 -23.22
CA ALA A 161 2.65 -8.54 -24.43
C ALA A 161 1.36 -8.41 -25.29
N SER A 162 0.37 -9.24 -25.03
CA SER A 162 -0.94 -9.24 -25.72
C SER A 162 -2.02 -8.48 -24.96
N ASP A 163 -1.77 -8.07 -23.73
CA ASP A 163 -2.76 -7.34 -22.94
C ASP A 163 -3.02 -5.97 -23.54
N PRO A 164 -4.30 -5.55 -23.59
CA PRO A 164 -4.60 -4.18 -23.96
C PRO A 164 -3.97 -3.23 -22.93
N GLN A 165 -3.13 -2.35 -23.42
CA GLN A 165 -2.52 -1.35 -22.58
C GLN A 165 -3.43 -0.15 -22.49
N THR A 166 -3.85 0.22 -21.29
CA THR A 166 -4.50 1.49 -21.07
C THR A 166 -3.51 2.63 -21.25
N GLY A 167 -3.89 3.64 -22.03
CA GLY A 167 -2.95 4.65 -22.53
C GLY A 167 -2.18 5.43 -21.48
N TRP A 168 -2.66 5.49 -20.23
CA TRP A 168 -1.99 6.19 -19.13
C TRP A 168 -1.24 5.24 -18.17
N GLU A 169 -1.76 4.04 -17.91
CA GLU A 169 -1.17 3.08 -16.97
C GLU A 169 0.09 2.40 -17.51
N SER A 170 0.20 2.32 -18.84
CA SER A 170 1.30 1.64 -19.50
C SER A 170 2.44 2.55 -19.94
N ARG A 171 2.40 3.81 -19.57
CA ARG A 171 3.50 4.74 -19.81
C ARG A 171 4.64 4.47 -18.84
N SER A 172 5.26 3.31 -19.00
CA SER A 172 6.43 2.91 -18.24
C SER A 172 7.44 4.03 -18.17
N VAL A 173 7.90 4.32 -16.98
CA VAL A 173 8.93 5.31 -16.76
C VAL A 173 10.21 4.59 -16.42
N THR A 174 11.20 4.77 -17.26
CA THR A 174 12.54 4.28 -17.00
C THR A 174 13.28 5.26 -16.10
N ALA A 175 13.93 4.74 -15.09
CA ALA A 175 14.96 5.45 -14.37
C ALA A 175 16.24 4.60 -14.50
N GLY A 176 17.16 5.04 -15.34
CA GLY A 176 18.31 4.23 -15.73
C GLY A 176 17.87 2.98 -16.50
N GLU A 177 18.31 1.81 -16.06
CA GLU A 177 18.07 0.52 -16.69
C GLU A 177 16.85 -0.22 -16.11
N VAL A 178 16.12 0.43 -15.20
CA VAL A 178 14.96 -0.12 -14.52
C VAL A 178 13.67 0.42 -15.12
N ASN A 179 12.78 -0.48 -15.48
CA ASN A 179 11.42 -0.13 -15.92
C ASN A 179 10.45 -0.28 -14.75
N ARG A 180 9.81 0.81 -14.38
CA ARG A 180 8.87 0.87 -13.24
C ARG A 180 7.44 0.98 -13.75
N ARG A 181 6.66 -0.05 -13.49
CA ARG A 181 5.25 -0.14 -13.86
C ARG A 181 4.45 -0.48 -12.61
N TRP A 182 3.88 0.52 -11.98
CA TRP A 182 3.19 0.37 -10.71
C TRP A 182 1.70 0.64 -10.82
N THR A 183 0.92 -0.16 -10.09
CA THR A 183 -0.41 0.19 -9.61
C THR A 183 -0.35 0.14 -8.10
N GLU A 184 -0.66 1.25 -7.44
CA GLU A 184 -0.43 1.41 -5.99
C GLU A 184 -1.37 2.43 -5.36
N GLY A 185 -1.29 2.58 -4.03
CA GLY A 185 -1.99 3.62 -3.30
C GLY A 185 -3.50 3.52 -3.46
N SER A 186 -4.07 2.31 -3.36
CA SER A 186 -5.50 2.10 -3.55
C SER A 186 -6.33 2.72 -2.43
N TYR A 187 -7.47 3.29 -2.81
CA TYR A 187 -8.50 3.77 -1.91
C TYR A 187 -9.85 3.19 -2.33
N ALA A 188 -10.39 2.28 -1.54
CA ALA A 188 -11.67 1.64 -1.79
C ALA A 188 -12.78 2.29 -0.97
N PHE A 189 -13.92 2.53 -1.58
CA PHE A 189 -15.11 3.03 -0.91
C PHE A 189 -16.37 2.48 -1.57
N LYS A 190 -17.48 2.56 -0.83
CA LYS A 190 -18.79 2.13 -1.30
C LYS A 190 -19.74 3.32 -1.33
N GLU A 191 -20.39 3.51 -2.45
CA GLU A 191 -21.40 4.55 -2.63
C GLU A 191 -22.63 3.96 -3.37
N ASN A 192 -23.81 4.11 -2.77
CA ASN A 192 -25.07 3.60 -3.31
C ASN A 192 -25.03 2.11 -3.70
N GLY A 193 -24.38 1.26 -2.89
CA GLY A 193 -24.25 -0.17 -3.13
C GLY A 193 -23.23 -0.56 -4.19
N THR A 194 -22.51 0.39 -4.77
CA THR A 194 -21.43 0.17 -5.74
C THR A 194 -20.07 0.38 -5.06
N TYR A 195 -19.15 -0.54 -5.28
CA TYR A 195 -17.78 -0.40 -4.83
C TYR A 195 -16.94 0.33 -5.89
N TYR A 196 -16.15 1.25 -5.42
CA TYR A 196 -15.21 2.02 -6.22
C TYR A 196 -13.81 1.84 -5.65
N MET A 197 -12.82 1.81 -6.54
CA MET A 197 -11.43 1.82 -6.16
C MET A 197 -10.69 2.89 -6.96
N MET A 198 -10.10 3.84 -6.26
CA MET A 198 -9.15 4.79 -6.82
C MET A 198 -7.74 4.24 -6.59
N TYR A 199 -6.82 4.49 -7.49
CA TYR A 199 -5.44 4.04 -7.37
C TYR A 199 -4.51 4.91 -8.21
N SER A 200 -3.24 4.89 -7.86
CA SER A 200 -2.18 5.54 -8.64
C SER A 200 -1.53 4.55 -9.59
N ALA A 201 -1.09 5.04 -10.74
CA ALA A 201 -0.34 4.22 -11.69
C ALA A 201 0.88 4.92 -12.25
N ASN A 202 1.81 4.17 -12.81
CA ASN A 202 3.16 4.56 -13.24
C ASN A 202 4.11 4.84 -12.06
N PHE A 203 5.31 5.32 -12.36
CA PHE A 203 6.35 5.61 -11.37
C PHE A 203 6.17 7.00 -10.76
N TYR A 204 6.15 7.11 -9.43
CA TYR A 204 5.92 8.36 -8.71
C TYR A 204 6.92 9.49 -9.05
N GLY A 205 8.15 9.15 -9.41
CA GLY A 205 9.17 10.11 -9.86
C GLY A 205 9.07 10.47 -11.34
N GLY A 206 8.10 9.92 -12.07
CA GLY A 206 7.92 10.14 -13.50
C GLY A 206 6.89 11.21 -13.83
N GLN A 207 6.85 11.61 -15.10
CA GLN A 207 5.92 12.65 -15.60
C GLN A 207 4.47 12.16 -15.73
N HIS A 208 4.24 10.86 -15.62
CA HIS A 208 2.96 10.21 -15.91
C HIS A 208 2.32 9.57 -14.67
N TYR A 209 2.86 9.85 -13.49
CA TYR A 209 2.22 9.41 -12.25
C TYR A 209 0.89 10.13 -12.08
N ALA A 210 -0.19 9.36 -11.98
CA ALA A 210 -1.55 9.88 -11.88
C ALA A 210 -2.46 8.94 -11.07
N VAL A 211 -3.48 9.54 -10.50
CA VAL A 211 -4.59 8.89 -9.79
C VAL A 211 -5.86 9.03 -10.61
#